data_21f6bc2c1fccb5885651c2cc5ad1e9aa
#
_entry.id   21f6bc2c1fccb5885651c2cc5ad1e9aa
#
_cell.length_a   1.000
_cell.length_b   1.000
_cell.length_c   1.000
_cell.angle_alpha   90.00
_cell.angle_beta   90.00
_cell.angle_gamma   90.00
#
_symmetry.space_group_name_H-M   'P 1'
#
loop_
_entity.id
_entity.type
_entity.pdbx_description
1 polymer ?
#
loop_
_entity_poly.entity_id
_entity_poly.type
_entity_poly.pdbx_seq_one_letter_code
_entity_poly.pdbx_strand_id
1 'polypeptide(L)'
;ADKMLAGGRLFYIGAGTSGRLGILDASEIPPTFGMPPGWVIGVIAGGTTAIQNAVENAEDDREQGWKDLLSLDVTDRDVVVGIAASGTTPYVIGALKHCRENGIITGSISCNPSAPISLEADYPVEVVVGPEVVTGSTRMKSGTAQKLVLNMISTSVMIQIGRVEDNKMVNMQLSNEKIVDRGTKMVMAALKLTDYDAARNLLLQWGSVKKAVENYARN
;
A
#
# COMPACT_ATOMS: atom_id res chain seq x y z
N ALA A 1 0.26 -1.72 11.57
CA ALA A 1 0.86 -0.50 12.12
C ALA A 1 1.93 -0.82 13.17
N ASP A 2 1.64 -1.68 14.15
CA ASP A 2 2.59 -2.07 15.21
C ASP A 2 3.85 -2.71 14.65
N LYS A 3 3.70 -3.61 13.66
CA LYS A 3 4.84 -4.22 12.98
C LYS A 3 5.70 -3.17 12.27
N MET A 4 5.08 -2.22 11.56
CA MET A 4 5.81 -1.13 10.89
C MET A 4 6.50 -0.19 11.88
N LEU A 5 5.89 0.13 13.02
CA LEU A 5 6.53 0.90 14.10
C LEU A 5 7.73 0.16 14.71
N ALA A 6 7.69 -1.18 14.70
CA ALA A 6 8.81 -2.04 15.12
C ALA A 6 9.87 -2.26 14.02
N GLY A 7 9.75 -1.60 12.86
CA GLY A 7 10.70 -1.69 11.74
C GLY A 7 10.38 -2.78 10.72
N GLY A 8 9.19 -3.39 10.78
CA GLY A 8 8.69 -4.31 9.77
C GLY A 8 8.09 -3.55 8.56
N ARG A 9 7.72 -4.30 7.52
CA ARG A 9 7.21 -3.80 6.23
C ARG A 9 5.84 -4.40 5.93
N LEU A 10 5.11 -3.76 5.03
CA LEU A 10 3.85 -4.27 4.49
C LEU A 10 4.09 -4.76 3.05
N PHE A 11 3.78 -6.01 2.79
CA PHE A 11 3.81 -6.60 1.45
C PHE A 11 2.41 -6.83 0.92
N TYR A 12 2.17 -6.44 -0.32
CA TYR A 12 1.02 -6.82 -1.11
C TYR A 12 1.45 -7.85 -2.15
N ILE A 13 0.80 -9.01 -2.21
CA ILE A 13 1.13 -10.04 -3.19
C ILE A 13 -0.12 -10.46 -3.97
N GLY A 14 -0.02 -10.49 -5.30
CA GLY A 14 -1.13 -10.79 -6.16
C GLY A 14 -0.71 -11.18 -7.59
N ALA A 15 -1.70 -11.52 -8.41
CA ALA A 15 -1.50 -11.78 -9.83
C ALA A 15 -2.39 -10.87 -10.68
N GLY A 16 -2.02 -10.62 -11.93
CA GLY A 16 -2.80 -9.84 -12.88
C GLY A 16 -3.24 -8.48 -12.34
N THR A 17 -4.54 -8.17 -12.41
CA THR A 17 -5.12 -6.92 -11.91
C THR A 17 -4.87 -6.73 -10.41
N SER A 18 -5.03 -7.78 -9.61
CA SER A 18 -4.82 -7.72 -8.15
C SER A 18 -3.38 -7.35 -7.78
N GLY A 19 -2.39 -7.97 -8.45
CA GLY A 19 -0.97 -7.64 -8.25
C GLY A 19 -0.65 -6.21 -8.67
N ARG A 20 -1.20 -5.73 -9.81
CA ARG A 20 -1.02 -4.34 -10.27
C ARG A 20 -1.60 -3.34 -9.28
N LEU A 21 -2.75 -3.63 -8.68
CA LEU A 21 -3.35 -2.75 -7.66
C LEU A 21 -2.51 -2.68 -6.39
N GLY A 22 -1.90 -3.81 -5.95
CA GLY A 22 -0.95 -3.82 -4.84
C GLY A 22 0.29 -2.96 -5.12
N ILE A 23 0.85 -3.04 -6.34
CA ILE A 23 1.97 -2.20 -6.77
C ILE A 23 1.56 -0.73 -6.83
N LEU A 24 0.38 -0.42 -7.37
CA LEU A 24 -0.13 0.93 -7.45
C LEU A 24 -0.24 1.56 -6.06
N ASP A 25 -0.91 0.90 -5.12
CA ASP A 25 -1.06 1.42 -3.74
C ASP A 25 0.31 1.62 -3.08
N ALA A 26 1.22 0.64 -3.18
CA ALA A 26 2.57 0.73 -2.64
C ALA A 26 3.37 1.91 -3.22
N SER A 27 3.22 2.19 -4.52
CA SER A 27 3.94 3.27 -5.21
C SER A 27 3.50 4.67 -4.78
N GLU A 28 2.27 4.81 -4.28
CA GLU A 28 1.70 6.09 -3.82
C GLU A 28 2.11 6.45 -2.36
N ILE A 29 2.65 5.50 -1.61
CA ILE A 29 3.01 5.70 -0.19
C ILE A 29 4.14 6.72 -0.01
N PRO A 30 5.28 6.64 -0.74
CA PRO A 30 6.35 7.62 -0.59
C PRO A 30 5.92 9.06 -0.93
N PRO A 31 5.30 9.36 -2.09
CA PRO A 31 4.93 10.74 -2.40
C PRO A 31 3.83 11.30 -1.51
N THR A 32 2.88 10.45 -1.05
CA THR A 32 1.73 10.89 -0.25
C THR A 32 2.09 11.08 1.23
N PHE A 33 2.78 10.12 1.82
CA PHE A 33 3.00 10.06 3.27
C PHE A 33 4.45 10.30 3.68
N GLY A 34 5.37 10.52 2.71
CA GLY A 34 6.79 10.76 2.98
C GLY A 34 7.51 9.57 3.62
N MET A 35 6.97 8.36 3.43
CA MET A 35 7.66 7.14 3.84
C MET A 35 8.81 6.83 2.88
N PRO A 36 9.93 6.30 3.37
CA PRO A 36 10.98 5.81 2.48
C PRO A 36 10.44 4.70 1.55
N PRO A 37 10.93 4.60 0.29
CA PRO A 37 10.65 3.44 -0.55
C PRO A 37 10.99 2.13 0.15
N GLY A 38 10.21 1.08 -0.11
CA GLY A 38 10.45 -0.25 0.47
C GLY A 38 9.77 -0.52 1.81
N TRP A 39 9.00 0.42 2.37
CA TRP A 39 8.17 0.18 3.56
C TRP A 39 6.83 -0.48 3.22
N VAL A 40 6.29 -0.17 2.06
CA VAL A 40 5.16 -0.88 1.46
C VAL A 40 5.61 -1.38 0.10
N ILE A 41 5.46 -2.68 -0.16
CA ILE A 41 6.02 -3.34 -1.33
C ILE A 41 4.92 -4.13 -2.05
N GLY A 42 4.76 -3.89 -3.34
CA GLY A 42 3.88 -4.70 -4.20
C GLY A 42 4.68 -5.79 -4.92
N VAL A 43 4.18 -7.02 -4.83
CA VAL A 43 4.74 -8.22 -5.49
C VAL A 43 3.70 -8.79 -6.44
N ILE A 44 4.09 -9.09 -7.67
CA ILE A 44 3.19 -9.59 -8.71
C ILE A 44 3.74 -10.85 -9.37
N ALA A 45 2.88 -11.84 -9.57
CA ALA A 45 3.21 -13.03 -10.35
C ALA A 45 3.73 -12.65 -11.75
N GLY A 46 4.89 -13.19 -12.14
CA GLY A 46 5.58 -12.82 -13.37
C GLY A 46 6.49 -11.59 -13.27
N GLY A 47 6.67 -11.03 -12.06
CA GLY A 47 7.62 -9.97 -11.79
C GLY A 47 7.29 -8.64 -12.48
N THR A 48 8.30 -7.77 -12.65
CA THR A 48 8.12 -6.42 -13.21
C THR A 48 7.54 -6.40 -14.61
N THR A 49 7.78 -7.41 -15.43
CA THR A 49 7.19 -7.55 -16.76
C THR A 49 5.66 -7.62 -16.68
N ALA A 50 5.12 -8.30 -15.67
CA ALA A 50 3.68 -8.47 -15.48
C ALA A 50 2.93 -7.18 -15.13
N ILE A 51 3.63 -6.10 -14.79
CA ILE A 51 3.03 -4.79 -14.55
C ILE A 51 2.37 -4.25 -15.83
N GLN A 52 3.05 -4.37 -16.96
CA GLN A 52 2.60 -3.83 -18.25
C GLN A 52 2.08 -4.90 -19.20
N ASN A 53 2.64 -6.11 -19.16
CA ASN A 53 2.32 -7.20 -20.09
C ASN A 53 1.74 -8.40 -19.34
N ALA A 54 0.92 -9.21 -20.01
CA ALA A 54 0.50 -10.49 -19.46
C ALA A 54 1.70 -11.47 -19.46
N VAL A 55 1.88 -12.18 -18.34
CA VAL A 55 2.84 -13.30 -18.24
C VAL A 55 2.02 -14.55 -17.99
N GLU A 56 1.89 -15.37 -19.01
CA GLU A 56 1.06 -16.58 -18.97
C GLU A 56 1.55 -17.57 -17.91
N ASN A 57 0.62 -18.27 -17.27
CA ASN A 57 0.87 -19.31 -16.25
C ASN A 57 1.62 -18.85 -14.98
N ALA A 58 2.01 -17.58 -14.87
CA ALA A 58 2.74 -17.10 -13.69
C ALA A 58 1.91 -17.18 -12.39
N GLU A 59 0.58 -17.17 -12.48
CA GLU A 59 -0.32 -17.24 -11.31
C GLU A 59 -0.57 -18.68 -10.83
N ASP A 60 -0.18 -19.70 -11.60
CA ASP A 60 -0.45 -21.12 -11.32
C ASP A 60 0.62 -21.76 -10.42
N ASP A 61 1.82 -21.17 -10.33
CA ASP A 61 2.91 -21.70 -9.52
C ASP A 61 2.72 -21.36 -8.02
N ARG A 62 2.44 -22.38 -7.22
CA ARG A 62 2.22 -22.25 -5.77
C ARG A 62 3.48 -21.88 -4.97
N GLU A 63 4.66 -22.22 -5.50
CA GLU A 63 5.93 -22.01 -4.81
C GLU A 63 6.55 -20.64 -5.15
N GLN A 64 6.23 -20.09 -6.33
CA GLN A 64 6.90 -18.89 -6.82
C GLN A 64 6.61 -17.66 -5.93
N GLY A 65 5.38 -17.52 -5.41
CA GLY A 65 5.05 -16.39 -4.55
C GLY A 65 5.90 -16.33 -3.27
N TRP A 66 6.18 -17.48 -2.68
CA TRP A 66 7.09 -17.54 -1.54
C TRP A 66 8.54 -17.23 -1.92
N LYS A 67 9.02 -17.75 -3.05
CA LYS A 67 10.37 -17.43 -3.57
C LYS A 67 10.53 -15.93 -3.84
N ASP A 68 9.50 -15.29 -4.39
CA ASP A 68 9.51 -13.85 -4.66
C ASP A 68 9.60 -13.05 -3.35
N LEU A 69 8.86 -13.44 -2.31
CA LEU A 69 8.95 -12.82 -0.99
C LEU A 69 10.33 -13.03 -0.33
N LEU A 70 10.89 -14.23 -0.42
CA LEU A 70 12.24 -14.53 0.08
C LEU A 70 13.31 -13.68 -0.62
N SER A 71 13.17 -13.43 -1.93
CA SER A 71 14.10 -12.58 -2.67
C SER A 71 14.11 -11.12 -2.20
N LEU A 72 13.08 -10.71 -1.43
CA LEU A 72 12.94 -9.41 -0.80
C LEU A 72 13.23 -9.45 0.71
N ASP A 73 13.87 -10.52 1.18
CA ASP A 73 14.25 -10.72 2.59
C ASP A 73 13.05 -10.56 3.55
N VAL A 74 11.90 -11.17 3.22
CA VAL A 74 10.72 -11.16 4.11
C VAL A 74 11.04 -11.86 5.43
N THR A 75 10.56 -11.29 6.54
CA THR A 75 10.80 -11.80 7.90
C THR A 75 9.52 -11.83 8.74
N ASP A 76 9.56 -12.44 9.91
CA ASP A 76 8.46 -12.46 10.90
C ASP A 76 8.07 -11.08 11.45
N ARG A 77 8.87 -10.05 11.19
CA ARG A 77 8.54 -8.66 11.52
C ARG A 77 7.60 -8.02 10.50
N ASP A 78 7.52 -8.58 9.29
CA ASP A 78 6.72 -8.06 8.18
C ASP A 78 5.26 -8.54 8.26
N VAL A 79 4.41 -7.95 7.44
CA VAL A 79 3.02 -8.37 7.21
C VAL A 79 2.83 -8.58 5.71
N VAL A 80 2.18 -9.68 5.34
CA VAL A 80 1.91 -10.01 3.93
C VAL A 80 0.40 -10.07 3.69
N VAL A 81 -0.10 -9.28 2.75
CA VAL A 81 -1.50 -9.26 2.33
C VAL A 81 -1.63 -9.83 0.93
N GLY A 82 -2.25 -10.99 0.83
CA GLY A 82 -2.55 -11.66 -0.44
C GLY A 82 -3.81 -11.08 -1.09
N ILE A 83 -3.74 -10.81 -2.39
CA ILE A 83 -4.83 -10.19 -3.14
C ILE A 83 -5.22 -11.09 -4.31
N ALA A 84 -6.44 -11.63 -4.28
CA ALA A 84 -6.99 -12.41 -5.37
C ALA A 84 -8.52 -12.22 -5.44
N ALA A 85 -9.03 -11.65 -6.52
CA ALA A 85 -10.46 -11.39 -6.67
C ALA A 85 -11.31 -12.67 -6.57
N SER A 86 -10.90 -13.75 -7.23
CA SER A 86 -11.53 -15.07 -7.12
C SER A 86 -11.29 -15.72 -5.74
N GLY A 87 -10.16 -15.39 -5.13
CA GLY A 87 -9.66 -16.03 -3.93
C GLY A 87 -9.04 -17.41 -4.15
N THR A 88 -8.80 -17.82 -5.41
CA THR A 88 -8.33 -19.17 -5.77
C THR A 88 -6.95 -19.20 -6.41
N THR A 89 -6.29 -18.05 -6.58
CA THR A 89 -5.00 -17.92 -7.26
C THR A 89 -3.90 -18.72 -6.55
N PRO A 90 -3.32 -19.77 -7.19
CA PRO A 90 -2.36 -20.67 -6.54
C PRO A 90 -1.11 -19.95 -6.02
N TYR A 91 -0.56 -19.02 -6.79
CA TYR A 91 0.58 -18.17 -6.41
C TYR A 91 0.37 -17.45 -5.06
N VAL A 92 -0.84 -16.89 -4.84
CA VAL A 92 -1.17 -16.16 -3.60
C VAL A 92 -1.43 -17.13 -2.45
N ILE A 93 -2.16 -18.22 -2.70
CA ILE A 93 -2.45 -19.25 -1.69
C ILE A 93 -1.15 -19.84 -1.15
N GLY A 94 -0.22 -20.22 -2.05
CA GLY A 94 1.07 -20.77 -1.66
C GLY A 94 1.91 -19.78 -0.84
N ALA A 95 1.97 -18.52 -1.28
CA ALA A 95 2.71 -17.49 -0.55
C ALA A 95 2.16 -17.29 0.88
N LEU A 96 0.84 -17.14 1.06
CA LEU A 96 0.23 -16.96 2.39
C LEU A 96 0.45 -18.17 3.28
N LYS A 97 0.30 -19.39 2.74
CA LYS A 97 0.57 -20.61 3.49
C LYS A 97 2.00 -20.63 4.05
N HIS A 98 2.99 -20.41 3.20
CA HIS A 98 4.40 -20.37 3.63
C HIS A 98 4.67 -19.23 4.63
N CYS A 99 4.05 -18.06 4.45
CA CYS A 99 4.15 -16.96 5.42
C CYS A 99 3.70 -17.42 6.82
N ARG A 100 2.52 -18.06 6.94
CA ARG A 100 2.01 -18.56 8.22
C ARG A 100 2.91 -19.63 8.83
N GLU A 101 3.41 -20.57 8.02
CA GLU A 101 4.36 -21.60 8.47
C GLU A 101 5.66 -21.00 9.03
N ASN A 102 6.02 -19.79 8.60
CA ASN A 102 7.20 -19.06 9.06
C ASN A 102 6.89 -17.93 10.07
N GLY A 103 5.69 -17.90 10.66
CA GLY A 103 5.31 -16.94 11.71
C GLY A 103 5.10 -15.51 11.21
N ILE A 104 4.96 -15.31 9.91
CA ILE A 104 4.67 -14.00 9.30
C ILE A 104 3.16 -13.76 9.33
N ILE A 105 2.73 -12.61 9.85
CA ILE A 105 1.31 -12.22 9.89
C ILE A 105 0.77 -12.05 8.49
N THR A 106 -0.39 -12.66 8.23
CA THR A 106 -1.03 -12.66 6.92
C THR A 106 -2.40 -12.00 6.92
N GLY A 107 -2.69 -11.25 5.86
CA GLY A 107 -4.02 -10.80 5.49
C GLY A 107 -4.41 -11.33 4.12
N SER A 108 -5.69 -11.31 3.78
CA SER A 108 -6.15 -11.60 2.42
C SER A 108 -7.29 -10.68 1.99
N ILE A 109 -7.35 -10.39 0.69
CA ILE A 109 -8.44 -9.63 0.06
C ILE A 109 -9.02 -10.46 -1.09
N SER A 110 -10.29 -10.84 -0.96
CA SER A 110 -11.04 -11.53 -2.02
C SER A 110 -12.37 -10.85 -2.28
N CYS A 111 -13.01 -11.20 -3.42
CA CYS A 111 -14.34 -10.69 -3.78
C CYS A 111 -15.41 -11.79 -3.81
N ASN A 112 -15.11 -12.93 -3.24
CA ASN A 112 -16.02 -14.08 -3.09
C ASN A 112 -16.03 -14.56 -1.64
N PRO A 113 -17.19 -15.04 -1.14
CA PRO A 113 -17.30 -15.57 0.20
C PRO A 113 -16.61 -16.93 0.32
N SER A 114 -16.07 -17.22 1.49
CA SER A 114 -15.39 -18.48 1.82
C SER A 114 -14.26 -18.81 0.83
N ALA A 115 -13.54 -17.80 0.42
CA ALA A 115 -12.47 -17.93 -0.56
C ALA A 115 -11.28 -18.76 -0.01
N PRO A 116 -10.67 -19.65 -0.81
CA PRO A 116 -9.51 -20.46 -0.37
C PRO A 116 -8.37 -19.63 0.24
N ILE A 117 -8.06 -18.43 -0.27
CA ILE A 117 -7.03 -17.57 0.32
C ILE A 117 -7.38 -17.09 1.73
N SER A 118 -8.68 -17.03 2.08
CA SER A 118 -9.14 -16.62 3.41
C SER A 118 -8.77 -17.64 4.48
N LEU A 119 -8.64 -18.93 4.10
CA LEU A 119 -8.21 -20.00 5.01
C LEU A 119 -6.72 -19.92 5.33
N GLU A 120 -5.94 -19.30 4.48
CA GLU A 120 -4.49 -19.10 4.63
C GLU A 120 -4.14 -17.71 5.20
N ALA A 121 -5.12 -16.96 5.70
CA ALA A 121 -4.89 -15.63 6.25
C ALA A 121 -5.33 -15.53 7.71
N ASP A 122 -4.54 -14.85 8.55
CA ASP A 122 -4.92 -14.51 9.93
C ASP A 122 -6.03 -13.45 9.95
N TYR A 123 -6.01 -12.55 8.95
CA TYR A 123 -6.96 -11.44 8.81
C TYR A 123 -7.58 -11.42 7.40
N PRO A 124 -8.59 -12.26 7.13
CA PRO A 124 -9.25 -12.29 5.83
C PRO A 124 -10.25 -11.14 5.67
N VAL A 125 -10.27 -10.53 4.48
CA VAL A 125 -11.25 -9.53 4.05
C VAL A 125 -11.96 -10.03 2.79
N GLU A 126 -13.26 -10.29 2.89
CA GLU A 126 -14.11 -10.77 1.80
C GLU A 126 -15.11 -9.68 1.40
N VAL A 127 -14.91 -9.06 0.24
CA VAL A 127 -15.77 -8.00 -0.28
C VAL A 127 -16.63 -8.56 -1.42
N VAL A 128 -17.80 -9.06 -1.10
CA VAL A 128 -18.69 -9.68 -2.08
C VAL A 128 -19.31 -8.61 -2.98
N VAL A 129 -18.93 -8.58 -4.25
CA VAL A 129 -19.36 -7.56 -5.23
C VAL A 129 -20.37 -8.08 -6.26
N GLY A 130 -20.69 -9.38 -6.20
CA GLY A 130 -21.55 -10.05 -7.19
C GLY A 130 -20.89 -10.20 -8.57
N PRO A 131 -21.64 -10.64 -9.60
CA PRO A 131 -21.11 -10.94 -10.92
C PRO A 131 -20.62 -9.69 -11.63
N GLU A 132 -19.54 -9.85 -12.39
CA GLU A 132 -19.06 -8.83 -13.32
C GLU A 132 -19.96 -8.71 -14.55
N VAL A 133 -19.93 -7.53 -15.20
CA VAL A 133 -20.65 -7.30 -16.48
C VAL A 133 -20.11 -8.23 -17.57
N VAL A 134 -18.78 -8.40 -17.61
CA VAL A 134 -18.12 -9.39 -18.49
C VAL A 134 -17.71 -10.56 -17.63
N THR A 135 -18.41 -11.68 -17.75
CA THR A 135 -18.18 -12.89 -16.97
C THR A 135 -16.71 -13.35 -17.08
N GLY A 136 -16.09 -13.62 -15.93
CA GLY A 136 -14.70 -14.04 -15.82
C GLY A 136 -13.67 -12.89 -15.76
N SER A 137 -14.07 -11.65 -16.06
CA SER A 137 -13.18 -10.50 -15.98
C SER A 137 -13.36 -9.73 -14.67
N THR A 138 -12.44 -9.88 -13.72
CA THR A 138 -12.52 -9.29 -12.37
C THR A 138 -11.93 -7.87 -12.27
N ARG A 139 -11.87 -7.14 -13.41
CA ARG A 139 -11.22 -5.83 -13.49
C ARG A 139 -12.09 -4.65 -13.04
N MET A 140 -13.42 -4.78 -13.05
CA MET A 140 -14.34 -3.68 -12.75
C MET A 140 -14.79 -3.67 -11.31
N LYS A 141 -15.84 -4.41 -10.94
CA LYS A 141 -16.37 -4.42 -9.56
C LYS A 141 -15.33 -4.90 -8.58
N SER A 142 -14.74 -6.07 -8.83
CA SER A 142 -13.74 -6.68 -7.97
C SER A 142 -12.48 -5.83 -7.90
N GLY A 143 -11.96 -5.36 -9.04
CA GLY A 143 -10.79 -4.48 -9.08
C GLY A 143 -11.02 -3.18 -8.31
N THR A 144 -12.20 -2.54 -8.48
CA THR A 144 -12.56 -1.32 -7.75
C THR A 144 -12.64 -1.57 -6.24
N ALA A 145 -13.28 -2.67 -5.82
CA ALA A 145 -13.39 -3.04 -4.42
C ALA A 145 -12.01 -3.31 -3.78
N GLN A 146 -11.16 -4.08 -4.46
CA GLN A 146 -9.78 -4.34 -4.01
C GLN A 146 -8.98 -3.05 -3.87
N LYS A 147 -9.05 -2.15 -4.86
CA LYS A 147 -8.39 -0.84 -4.80
C LYS A 147 -8.84 -0.05 -3.56
N LEU A 148 -10.13 0.01 -3.28
CA LEU A 148 -10.63 0.73 -2.10
C LEU A 148 -10.16 0.10 -0.79
N VAL A 149 -10.16 -1.24 -0.69
CA VAL A 149 -9.66 -1.94 0.51
C VAL A 149 -8.17 -1.68 0.72
N LEU A 150 -7.34 -1.75 -0.33
CA LEU A 150 -5.91 -1.44 -0.26
C LEU A 150 -5.68 0.00 0.24
N ASN A 151 -6.38 0.97 -0.34
CA ASN A 151 -6.26 2.37 0.09
C ASN A 151 -6.74 2.57 1.55
N MET A 152 -7.78 1.84 2.00
CA MET A 152 -8.21 1.89 3.40
C MET A 152 -7.15 1.30 4.34
N ILE A 153 -6.54 0.17 3.98
CA ILE A 153 -5.47 -0.44 4.77
C ILE A 153 -4.28 0.51 4.86
N SER A 154 -3.73 0.93 3.74
CA SER A 154 -2.55 1.79 3.71
C SER A 154 -2.78 3.13 4.40
N THR A 155 -3.91 3.80 4.12
CA THR A 155 -4.24 5.08 4.75
C THR A 155 -4.42 4.93 6.27
N SER A 156 -5.13 3.89 6.73
CA SER A 156 -5.32 3.66 8.17
C SER A 156 -4.00 3.38 8.89
N VAL A 157 -3.12 2.60 8.27
CA VAL A 157 -1.76 2.36 8.78
C VAL A 157 -0.99 3.68 8.85
N MET A 158 -1.00 4.48 7.79
CA MET A 158 -0.27 5.76 7.76
C MET A 158 -0.80 6.77 8.79
N ILE A 159 -2.11 6.77 9.07
CA ILE A 159 -2.69 7.56 10.17
C ILE A 159 -2.15 7.08 11.51
N GLN A 160 -2.18 5.78 11.77
CA GLN A 160 -1.74 5.20 13.05
C GLN A 160 -0.25 5.41 13.33
N ILE A 161 0.59 5.40 12.30
CA ILE A 161 2.03 5.69 12.46
C ILE A 161 2.37 7.19 12.39
N GLY A 162 1.36 8.09 12.45
CA GLY A 162 1.54 9.53 12.59
C GLY A 162 1.99 10.27 11.34
N ARG A 163 1.60 9.76 10.14
CA ARG A 163 1.90 10.40 8.85
C ARG A 163 0.85 11.37 8.35
N VAL A 164 -0.29 11.42 9.02
CA VAL A 164 -1.42 12.29 8.72
C VAL A 164 -1.77 13.09 9.98
N GLU A 165 -2.07 14.38 9.85
CA GLU A 165 -2.59 15.24 10.90
C GLU A 165 -3.95 15.79 10.47
N ASP A 166 -4.98 15.57 11.27
CA ASP A 166 -6.38 15.76 10.91
C ASP A 166 -6.70 14.97 9.60
N ASN A 167 -6.92 15.69 8.51
CA ASN A 167 -7.13 15.14 7.16
C ASN A 167 -6.02 15.56 6.17
N LYS A 168 -4.83 15.96 6.66
CA LYS A 168 -3.77 16.58 5.85
C LYS A 168 -2.53 15.71 5.73
N MET A 169 -1.98 15.66 4.51
CA MET A 169 -0.71 15.02 4.20
C MET A 169 0.46 15.92 4.61
N VAL A 170 0.82 15.92 5.89
CA VAL A 170 1.84 16.84 6.45
C VAL A 170 3.29 16.42 6.15
N ASN A 171 3.49 15.20 5.65
CA ASN A 171 4.79 14.63 5.33
C ASN A 171 4.99 14.33 3.84
N MET A 172 4.14 14.88 2.95
CA MET A 172 4.25 14.66 1.50
C MET A 172 5.60 15.08 0.94
N GLN A 173 6.11 14.36 -0.05
CA GLN A 173 7.34 14.73 -0.76
C GLN A 173 7.09 15.93 -1.67
N LEU A 174 7.95 16.95 -1.59
CA LEU A 174 7.84 18.19 -2.38
C LEU A 174 8.36 18.00 -3.82
N SER A 175 7.75 17.05 -4.55
CA SER A 175 8.25 16.57 -5.85
C SER A 175 7.83 17.42 -7.05
N ASN A 176 6.86 18.32 -6.90
CA ASN A 176 6.41 19.22 -7.97
C ASN A 176 5.77 20.49 -7.41
N GLU A 177 5.61 21.51 -8.27
CA GLU A 177 5.07 22.83 -7.88
C GLU A 177 3.63 22.75 -7.28
N LYS A 178 2.78 21.85 -7.76
CA LYS A 178 1.42 21.67 -7.21
C LYS A 178 1.47 21.19 -5.75
N ILE A 179 2.40 20.32 -5.42
CA ILE A 179 2.56 19.81 -4.06
C ILE A 179 3.22 20.87 -3.18
N VAL A 180 4.20 21.61 -3.70
CA VAL A 180 4.83 22.75 -3.02
C VAL A 180 3.79 23.82 -2.70
N ASP A 181 2.96 24.22 -3.67
CA ASP A 181 1.87 25.19 -3.44
C ASP A 181 0.88 24.72 -2.35
N ARG A 182 0.48 23.44 -2.40
CA ARG A 182 -0.39 22.85 -1.37
C ARG A 182 0.27 22.90 0.01
N GLY A 183 1.53 22.47 0.11
CA GLY A 183 2.30 22.52 1.35
C GLY A 183 2.46 23.93 1.89
N THR A 184 2.72 24.92 1.02
CA THR A 184 2.82 26.33 1.38
C THR A 184 1.53 26.83 2.00
N LYS A 185 0.36 26.55 1.38
CA LYS A 185 -0.95 26.91 1.92
C LYS A 185 -1.23 26.24 3.27
N MET A 186 -0.77 25.00 3.48
CA MET A 186 -0.87 24.32 4.77
C MET A 186 -0.01 25.00 5.85
N VAL A 187 1.23 25.39 5.54
CA VAL A 187 2.10 26.14 6.45
C VAL A 187 1.47 27.49 6.80
N MET A 188 0.95 28.23 5.78
CA MET A 188 0.23 29.48 6.01
C MET A 188 -0.94 29.32 6.99
N ALA A 189 -1.77 28.30 6.77
CA ALA A 189 -2.93 28.05 7.62
C ALA A 189 -2.53 27.66 9.05
N ALA A 190 -1.54 26.79 9.21
CA ALA A 190 -1.08 26.30 10.51
C ALA A 190 -0.40 27.40 11.34
N LEU A 191 0.40 28.26 10.72
CA LEU A 191 1.14 29.33 11.38
C LEU A 191 0.43 30.69 11.32
N LYS A 192 -0.74 30.77 10.68
CA LYS A 192 -1.51 32.00 10.44
C LYS A 192 -0.68 33.08 9.71
N LEU A 193 0.19 32.64 8.78
CA LEU A 193 0.98 33.53 7.96
C LEU A 193 0.16 34.05 6.78
N THR A 194 0.31 35.32 6.46
CA THR A 194 -0.33 35.96 5.29
C THR A 194 0.62 36.06 4.09
N ASP A 195 1.92 35.99 4.33
CA ASP A 195 2.97 36.04 3.31
C ASP A 195 3.21 34.64 2.73
N TYR A 196 2.89 34.47 1.45
CA TYR A 196 3.06 33.22 0.72
C TYR A 196 4.53 32.84 0.56
N ASP A 197 5.39 33.81 0.22
CA ASP A 197 6.81 33.55 -0.06
C ASP A 197 7.55 33.18 1.24
N ALA A 198 7.23 33.82 2.35
CA ALA A 198 7.76 33.46 3.65
C ALA A 198 7.36 32.02 4.03
N ALA A 199 6.10 31.63 3.85
CA ALA A 199 5.62 30.28 4.12
C ALA A 199 6.24 29.24 3.17
N ARG A 200 6.42 29.58 1.89
CA ARG A 200 7.09 28.73 0.90
C ARG A 200 8.56 28.50 1.26
N ASN A 201 9.26 29.53 1.66
CA ASN A 201 10.66 29.43 2.08
C ASN A 201 10.81 28.53 3.32
N LEU A 202 9.93 28.66 4.33
CA LEU A 202 9.89 27.77 5.49
C LEU A 202 9.65 26.33 5.08
N LEU A 203 8.67 26.07 4.20
CA LEU A 203 8.38 24.72 3.72
C LEU A 203 9.61 24.09 3.02
N LEU A 204 10.24 24.84 2.11
CA LEU A 204 11.40 24.35 1.36
C LEU A 204 12.63 24.16 2.26
N GLN A 205 12.84 25.04 3.24
CA GLN A 205 13.91 24.92 4.21
C GLN A 205 13.82 23.64 5.05
N TRP A 206 12.62 23.28 5.49
CA TRP A 206 12.41 22.14 6.40
C TRP A 206 11.97 20.86 5.68
N GLY A 207 11.61 20.94 4.40
CA GLY A 207 11.31 19.80 3.52
C GLY A 207 9.96 19.11 3.79
N SER A 208 9.18 19.54 4.80
CA SER A 208 7.81 19.08 5.01
C SER A 208 7.00 20.09 5.84
N VAL A 209 5.68 20.06 5.71
CA VAL A 209 4.76 20.92 6.47
C VAL A 209 4.95 20.70 7.97
N LYS A 210 5.00 19.45 8.41
CA LYS A 210 5.19 19.10 9.83
C LYS A 210 6.45 19.73 10.41
N LYS A 211 7.59 19.50 9.77
CA LYS A 211 8.86 20.05 10.23
C LYS A 211 8.89 21.59 10.19
N ALA A 212 8.30 22.22 9.17
CA ALA A 212 8.21 23.66 9.08
C ALA A 212 7.43 24.27 10.26
N VAL A 213 6.27 23.67 10.60
CA VAL A 213 5.43 24.12 11.72
C VAL A 213 6.12 23.89 13.07
N GLU A 214 6.67 22.70 13.30
CA GLU A 214 7.35 22.35 14.57
C GLU A 214 8.56 23.26 14.86
N ASN A 215 9.35 23.58 13.81
CA ASN A 215 10.56 24.40 14.01
C ASN A 215 10.26 25.90 14.06
N TYR A 216 9.18 26.37 13.41
CA TYR A 216 8.76 27.77 13.54
C TYR A 216 8.28 28.09 14.96
N ALA A 217 7.61 27.14 15.62
CA ALA A 217 7.11 27.33 16.99
C ALA A 217 8.23 27.30 18.07
N ARG A 218 9.45 26.88 17.70
CA ARG A 218 10.62 26.84 18.60
C ARG A 218 11.50 28.09 18.54
N ASN A 219 11.29 28.96 17.56
CA ASN A 219 11.95 30.25 17.43
C ASN A 219 11.03 31.39 17.86
#